data_499209914e9eaecfa401bf3c2ee11538
#
_entry.id   499209914e9eaecfa401bf3c2ee11538
#
_cell.length_a   1.000
_cell.length_b   1.000
_cell.length_c   1.000
_cell.angle_alpha   90.00
_cell.angle_beta   90.00
_cell.angle_gamma   90.00
#
_symmetry.space_group_name_H-M   'P 1'
#
loop_
_entity.id
_entity.type
_entity.pdbx_description
1 polymer ?
#
loop_
_entity_poly.entity_id
_entity_poly.type
_entity_poly.pdbx_seq_one_letter_code
_entity_poly.pdbx_strand_id
1 'polypeptide(L)'
;MSLSRFGAATLMLPLLLPGMGWAKEFAEPQVGEDVAMPAEAQDGTLPPLPDESRPLERGAPSEVAPTPPGRAPAPDELPVLPPLAARWGYLLRLEATTLTLLPRRGVGEDEGFIQLEPTLVIDGGEKFGFNAGARVRLRMWGGGEGAGLVRKEDWDSLSDWGQLVRALKLGADTSPVALWVGAMEGFHLVSGHLVQRYSNRTNPDYHPAGALLIGTLGPLYMEAFSSDVLGARLMGGELELDVQHVLFGRPKQPGRYTLSLSAIHDWGRGEVKSAEVTLAHLDATAVVLVQREGRRALEMHVFAGWGGRPGAGGAWGAVAGVGADSVTPTLDLRLRLEARRQHGGFRQGYFGADYELARLQAAGTSGLPLAHASFPEGYSVYAEAMVAWDAVLLGEVLQRHLHLSMGAEAFSWGRVDVDGRLAVQLLHRNLEVAVKGLAVGMRQPGARYLASGEVRWRFWGGRLYALGQGGTLLYPTAEGPLRPGAFASLGMGVDNGR
;
A
#
# COMPACT_ATOMS: atom_id res chain seq x y z
N MET A 1 -41.75 11.36 -17.31
CA MET A 1 -41.77 10.07 -17.99
C MET A 1 -40.34 9.67 -18.17
N SER A 2 -39.89 8.91 -17.31
CA SER A 2 -39.83 7.47 -17.04
C SER A 2 -38.60 6.82 -17.63
N LEU A 3 -37.67 6.51 -16.69
CA LEU A 3 -36.98 5.25 -16.48
C LEU A 3 -36.03 4.71 -17.58
N SER A 4 -34.75 4.82 -17.31
CA SER A 4 -33.92 3.61 -17.19
C SER A 4 -32.71 3.91 -16.31
N ARG A 5 -32.81 3.51 -15.07
CA ARG A 5 -31.77 3.56 -14.05
C ARG A 5 -31.25 2.17 -13.78
N PHE A 6 -29.92 2.10 -13.50
CA PHE A 6 -29.26 1.11 -12.68
C PHE A 6 -29.05 -0.30 -13.21
N GLY A 7 -27.81 -0.59 -13.51
CA GLY A 7 -27.31 -1.93 -13.74
C GLY A 7 -25.81 -2.11 -13.52
N ALA A 8 -25.20 -1.46 -12.49
CA ALA A 8 -23.77 -1.68 -12.24
C ALA A 8 -23.36 -1.70 -10.76
N ALA A 9 -24.31 -1.68 -9.83
CA ALA A 9 -23.96 -1.59 -8.39
C ALA A 9 -24.25 -2.86 -7.57
N THR A 10 -24.58 -3.99 -8.21
CA THR A 10 -25.11 -5.15 -7.47
C THR A 10 -24.18 -6.37 -7.42
N LEU A 11 -22.90 -6.26 -7.77
CA LEU A 11 -22.00 -7.42 -7.86
C LEU A 11 -20.87 -7.48 -6.83
N MET A 12 -20.84 -6.61 -5.80
CA MET A 12 -19.74 -6.61 -4.82
C MET A 12 -20.18 -6.77 -3.36
N LEU A 13 -21.40 -7.22 -3.05
CA LEU A 13 -21.87 -7.20 -1.66
C LEU A 13 -22.37 -8.52 -1.03
N PRO A 14 -22.04 -9.74 -1.44
CA PRO A 14 -22.38 -10.89 -0.61
C PRO A 14 -21.25 -11.50 0.22
N LEU A 15 -20.10 -10.82 0.42
CA LEU A 15 -18.97 -11.42 1.15
C LEU A 15 -18.71 -10.87 2.56
N LEU A 16 -19.57 -10.02 3.11
CA LEU A 16 -19.35 -9.38 4.43
C LEU A 16 -20.55 -9.46 5.37
N LEU A 17 -21.29 -10.56 5.40
CA LEU A 17 -22.19 -10.82 6.51
C LEU A 17 -21.84 -12.17 7.16
N PRO A 18 -21.50 -12.21 8.47
CA PRO A 18 -21.36 -13.46 9.19
C PRO A 18 -22.76 -14.06 9.43
N GLY A 19 -23.06 -15.13 8.76
CA GLY A 19 -24.19 -15.99 9.06
C GLY A 19 -23.94 -16.72 10.37
N MET A 20 -24.70 -16.38 11.40
CA MET A 20 -24.86 -17.21 12.61
C MET A 20 -25.49 -18.53 12.26
N GLY A 21 -24.88 -19.57 12.78
CA GLY A 21 -25.56 -20.80 13.17
C GLY A 21 -25.70 -21.86 12.07
N TRP A 22 -25.07 -23.01 12.35
CA TRP A 22 -25.66 -24.34 12.48
C TRP A 22 -24.54 -25.38 12.54
N ALA A 23 -24.31 -25.88 13.74
CA ALA A 23 -23.56 -27.10 13.93
C ALA A 23 -24.35 -28.25 13.26
N LYS A 24 -23.69 -29.03 12.43
CA LYS A 24 -24.08 -30.41 12.13
C LYS A 24 -22.83 -31.27 12.09
N GLU A 25 -22.89 -32.26 12.95
CA GLU A 25 -22.06 -33.46 13.03
C GLU A 25 -21.68 -33.96 11.63
N PHE A 26 -20.40 -34.19 11.44
CA PHE A 26 -19.94 -35.12 10.42
C PHE A 26 -19.16 -36.25 11.07
N ALA A 27 -19.71 -37.44 10.83
CA ALA A 27 -19.20 -38.72 11.23
C ALA A 27 -17.82 -39.03 10.66
N GLU A 28 -16.99 -39.67 11.43
CA GLU A 28 -15.73 -40.30 11.04
C GLU A 28 -15.96 -41.35 9.93
N PRO A 29 -15.06 -41.48 8.97
CA PRO A 29 -14.92 -42.70 8.22
C PRO A 29 -13.80 -43.59 8.82
N GLN A 30 -14.16 -44.81 8.98
CA GLN A 30 -13.39 -45.94 9.53
C GLN A 30 -12.15 -46.28 8.67
N VAL A 31 -11.13 -46.74 9.36
CA VAL A 31 -9.93 -47.43 8.93
C VAL A 31 -10.29 -48.72 8.18
N GLY A 32 -9.67 -48.94 7.02
CA GLY A 32 -9.71 -50.19 6.26
C GLY A 32 -8.30 -50.63 5.88
N GLU A 33 -8.05 -51.84 6.15
CA GLU A 33 -6.88 -52.71 6.21
C GLU A 33 -5.99 -52.79 4.95
N ASP A 34 -4.73 -53.04 5.23
CA ASP A 34 -3.73 -53.92 4.60
C ASP A 34 -3.72 -54.12 3.08
N VAL A 35 -2.61 -53.68 2.44
CA VAL A 35 -2.03 -54.42 1.30
C VAL A 35 -0.52 -54.48 1.42
N ALA A 36 -0.01 -55.70 1.32
CA ALA A 36 1.33 -56.19 1.49
C ALA A 36 2.33 -55.67 0.40
N MET A 37 3.58 -55.51 0.83
CA MET A 37 4.78 -55.37 -0.03
C MET A 37 5.16 -56.68 -0.70
N PRO A 38 5.81 -56.62 -1.84
CA PRO A 38 6.87 -57.60 -2.17
C PRO A 38 8.26 -56.94 -2.19
N ALA A 39 9.16 -57.66 -1.55
CA ALA A 39 10.59 -57.42 -1.58
C ALA A 39 11.20 -57.92 -2.92
N GLU A 40 12.12 -57.13 -3.49
CA GLU A 40 13.20 -57.66 -4.29
C GLU A 40 14.47 -56.84 -4.13
N ALA A 41 15.52 -57.51 -3.74
CA ALA A 41 16.87 -57.01 -3.55
C ALA A 41 17.57 -56.86 -4.91
N GLN A 42 18.34 -55.78 -5.11
CA GLN A 42 19.51 -55.85 -6.00
C GLN A 42 20.64 -54.98 -5.42
N ASP A 43 21.73 -55.72 -5.27
CA ASP A 43 23.07 -55.40 -4.87
C ASP A 43 23.69 -54.33 -5.79
N GLY A 44 24.26 -53.28 -5.24
CA GLY A 44 24.93 -52.22 -5.95
C GLY A 44 25.92 -51.50 -5.05
N THR A 45 27.17 -51.93 -5.13
CA THR A 45 28.38 -51.40 -4.51
C THR A 45 28.46 -49.87 -4.48
N LEU A 46 28.55 -49.31 -3.27
CA LEU A 46 28.83 -47.92 -3.00
C LEU A 46 30.31 -47.56 -3.30
N PRO A 47 30.58 -46.38 -3.86
CA PRO A 47 31.93 -45.83 -3.94
C PRO A 47 32.45 -45.36 -2.57
N PRO A 48 33.80 -45.36 -2.35
CA PRO A 48 34.39 -45.06 -1.06
C PRO A 48 34.16 -43.62 -0.62
N LEU A 49 33.87 -43.44 0.68
CA LEU A 49 33.76 -42.17 1.38
C LEU A 49 35.08 -41.39 1.35
N PRO A 50 35.06 -40.06 1.21
CA PRO A 50 36.23 -39.23 1.39
C PRO A 50 36.63 -39.11 2.87
N ASP A 51 37.91 -39.09 3.11
CA ASP A 51 38.65 -39.02 4.36
C ASP A 51 38.18 -37.86 5.29
N GLU A 52 37.65 -38.21 6.47
CA GLU A 52 37.23 -37.29 7.53
C GLU A 52 38.40 -36.88 8.43
N SER A 53 39.36 -36.12 7.92
CA SER A 53 40.42 -35.57 8.77
C SER A 53 40.81 -34.12 8.47
N ARG A 54 39.82 -33.25 8.17
CA ARG A 54 40.02 -31.80 8.26
C ARG A 54 39.07 -31.19 9.29
N PRO A 55 39.58 -30.43 10.30
CA PRO A 55 38.74 -29.69 11.20
C PRO A 55 38.01 -28.60 10.39
N LEU A 56 36.71 -28.69 10.27
CA LEU A 56 35.85 -27.61 9.83
C LEU A 56 35.94 -26.53 10.87
N GLU A 57 36.63 -25.43 10.56
CA GLU A 57 36.43 -24.16 11.26
C GLU A 57 34.95 -23.83 11.20
N ARG A 58 34.27 -23.98 12.32
CA ARG A 58 32.91 -23.45 12.53
C ARG A 58 33.00 -21.95 12.45
N GLY A 59 32.73 -21.42 11.27
CA GLY A 59 32.31 -20.02 11.14
C GLY A 59 31.13 -19.82 12.07
N ALA A 60 31.24 -18.87 12.98
CA ALA A 60 30.16 -18.47 13.85
C ALA A 60 28.93 -18.17 12.97
N PRO A 61 27.73 -18.64 13.34
CA PRO A 61 26.52 -18.28 12.62
C PRO A 61 26.41 -16.75 12.64
N SER A 62 26.35 -16.14 11.46
CA SER A 62 25.98 -14.74 11.31
C SER A 62 24.63 -14.57 11.99
N GLU A 63 24.64 -13.93 13.13
CA GLU A 63 23.47 -13.56 13.89
C GLU A 63 22.70 -12.56 13.04
N VAL A 64 21.71 -13.07 12.29
CA VAL A 64 20.75 -12.23 11.56
C VAL A 64 20.02 -11.42 12.62
N ALA A 65 20.29 -10.14 12.64
CA ALA A 65 19.60 -9.24 13.54
C ALA A 65 18.08 -9.35 13.28
N PRO A 66 17.27 -9.57 14.34
CA PRO A 66 15.82 -9.69 14.17
C PRO A 66 15.27 -8.39 13.58
N THR A 67 14.46 -8.51 12.54
CA THR A 67 13.67 -7.40 11.98
C THR A 67 12.80 -6.81 13.08
N PRO A 68 12.79 -5.50 13.31
CA PRO A 68 11.96 -4.90 14.34
C PRO A 68 10.48 -5.17 14.05
N PRO A 69 9.68 -5.52 15.07
CA PRO A 69 8.25 -5.73 14.92
C PRO A 69 7.55 -4.42 14.53
N GLY A 70 6.55 -4.51 13.67
CA GLY A 70 5.69 -3.37 13.33
C GLY A 70 6.07 -2.59 12.09
N ARG A 71 7.10 -2.99 11.35
CA ARG A 71 7.45 -2.31 10.10
C ARG A 71 6.32 -2.48 9.09
N ALA A 72 5.71 -1.35 8.73
CA ALA A 72 4.84 -1.31 7.56
C ALA A 72 5.59 -1.88 6.35
N PRO A 73 4.97 -2.72 5.50
CA PRO A 73 5.57 -3.10 4.25
C PRO A 73 5.94 -1.82 3.49
N ALA A 74 7.10 -1.80 2.89
CA ALA A 74 7.45 -0.74 1.96
C ALA A 74 6.29 -0.55 0.97
N PRO A 75 5.96 0.70 0.61
CA PRO A 75 4.88 0.95 -0.33
C PRO A 75 5.07 0.04 -1.52
N ASP A 76 3.99 -0.57 -1.98
CA ASP A 76 3.96 -1.64 -2.97
C ASP A 76 5.05 -1.48 -4.02
N GLU A 77 6.15 -2.15 -3.82
CA GLU A 77 7.15 -2.31 -4.86
C GLU A 77 6.42 -2.94 -6.05
N LEU A 78 6.49 -2.29 -7.20
CA LEU A 78 6.26 -2.95 -8.47
C LEU A 78 6.85 -4.36 -8.37
N PRO A 79 6.19 -5.42 -8.88
CA PRO A 79 6.56 -6.80 -8.62
C PRO A 79 8.07 -6.94 -8.58
N VAL A 80 8.58 -7.18 -7.38
CA VAL A 80 10.02 -7.24 -7.13
C VAL A 80 10.54 -8.37 -8.01
N LEU A 81 11.32 -7.99 -9.00
CA LEU A 81 12.14 -8.96 -9.72
C LEU A 81 12.95 -9.70 -8.64
N PRO A 82 13.04 -11.05 -8.71
CA PRO A 82 13.77 -11.80 -7.71
C PRO A 82 15.15 -11.17 -7.50
N PRO A 83 15.62 -11.04 -6.25
CA PRO A 83 16.86 -10.34 -5.96
C PRO A 83 17.96 -10.91 -6.85
N LEU A 84 18.45 -10.09 -7.77
CA LEU A 84 19.60 -10.43 -8.60
C LEU A 84 20.78 -10.54 -7.65
N ALA A 85 21.23 -11.77 -7.42
CA ALA A 85 22.32 -12.07 -6.53
C ALA A 85 23.50 -11.11 -6.74
N ALA A 86 23.74 -10.21 -5.79
CA ALA A 86 24.94 -9.39 -5.57
C ALA A 86 25.55 -8.64 -6.80
N ARG A 87 24.87 -8.56 -7.93
CA ARG A 87 25.36 -7.87 -9.14
C ARG A 87 24.40 -6.75 -9.49
N TRP A 88 24.96 -5.59 -9.87
CA TRP A 88 24.20 -4.49 -10.43
C TRP A 88 23.42 -4.95 -11.66
N GLY A 89 22.10 -4.80 -11.61
CA GLY A 89 21.19 -5.08 -12.71
C GLY A 89 20.58 -3.80 -13.25
N TYR A 90 20.15 -3.82 -14.51
CA TYR A 90 19.37 -2.75 -15.09
C TYR A 90 18.23 -3.30 -15.93
N LEU A 91 17.11 -2.61 -15.90
CA LEU A 91 15.96 -2.86 -16.75
C LEU A 91 15.61 -1.58 -17.50
N LEU A 92 15.53 -1.68 -18.81
CA LEU A 92 14.97 -0.65 -19.66
C LEU A 92 13.59 -1.09 -20.13
N ARG A 93 12.60 -0.24 -19.94
CA ARG A 93 11.22 -0.49 -20.36
C ARG A 93 10.70 0.70 -21.16
N LEU A 94 9.94 0.39 -22.20
CA LEU A 94 9.18 1.38 -22.95
C LEU A 94 7.74 0.89 -23.10
N GLU A 95 6.81 1.69 -22.66
CA GLU A 95 5.38 1.46 -22.84
C GLU A 95 4.83 2.53 -23.81
N ALA A 96 3.99 2.08 -24.75
CA ALA A 96 3.23 2.94 -25.62
C ALA A 96 1.75 2.55 -25.50
N THR A 97 0.93 3.46 -25.02
CA THR A 97 -0.48 3.22 -24.77
C THR A 97 -1.34 4.34 -25.35
N THR A 98 -2.56 4.04 -25.70
CA THR A 98 -3.59 5.05 -25.87
C THR A 98 -4.17 5.40 -24.51
N LEU A 99 -4.57 6.64 -24.31
CA LEU A 99 -5.29 7.07 -23.12
C LEU A 99 -6.47 7.91 -23.54
N THR A 100 -7.66 7.54 -23.14
CA THR A 100 -8.87 8.33 -23.31
C THR A 100 -9.34 8.81 -21.96
N LEU A 101 -9.48 10.10 -21.78
CA LEU A 101 -10.08 10.74 -20.62
C LEU A 101 -11.51 11.13 -20.95
N LEU A 102 -12.44 10.63 -20.15
CA LEU A 102 -13.89 10.80 -20.34
C LEU A 102 -14.44 11.61 -19.15
N PRO A 103 -14.58 12.94 -19.28
CA PRO A 103 -15.26 13.73 -18.27
C PRO A 103 -16.75 13.34 -18.21
N ARG A 104 -17.40 13.64 -17.12
CA ARG A 104 -18.84 13.44 -16.99
C ARG A 104 -19.57 14.26 -18.06
N ARG A 105 -20.57 13.67 -18.72
CA ARG A 105 -21.38 14.33 -19.76
C ARG A 105 -21.81 15.74 -19.37
N GLY A 106 -21.56 16.70 -20.25
CA GLY A 106 -21.90 18.12 -20.09
C GLY A 106 -20.86 18.97 -19.36
N VAL A 107 -19.70 18.41 -18.99
CA VAL A 107 -18.63 19.15 -18.30
C VAL A 107 -17.30 18.78 -18.89
N GLY A 108 -16.85 19.54 -19.90
CA GLY A 108 -15.60 19.32 -20.64
C GLY A 108 -15.77 18.42 -21.86
N GLU A 109 -14.74 18.33 -22.66
CA GLU A 109 -14.68 17.48 -23.85
C GLU A 109 -13.91 16.19 -23.57
N ASP A 110 -14.26 15.12 -24.27
CA ASP A 110 -13.46 13.90 -24.24
C ASP A 110 -12.10 14.18 -24.85
N GLU A 111 -11.04 13.71 -24.21
CA GLU A 111 -9.67 13.90 -24.67
C GLU A 111 -9.00 12.56 -24.91
N GLY A 112 -8.24 12.48 -26.01
CA GLY A 112 -7.45 11.31 -26.32
C GLY A 112 -5.98 11.61 -26.52
N PHE A 113 -5.15 10.70 -26.01
CA PHE A 113 -3.71 10.82 -26.02
C PHE A 113 -3.04 9.52 -26.47
N ILE A 114 -1.86 9.67 -27.08
CA ILE A 114 -0.85 8.62 -27.10
C ILE A 114 0.05 8.89 -25.91
N GLN A 115 0.18 7.94 -25.00
CA GLN A 115 1.05 8.00 -23.85
C GLN A 115 2.30 7.16 -24.10
N LEU A 116 3.46 7.78 -24.00
CA LEU A 116 4.75 7.13 -24.04
C LEU A 116 5.35 7.16 -22.64
N GLU A 117 5.83 6.02 -22.16
CA GLU A 117 6.35 5.88 -20.81
C GLU A 117 7.69 5.13 -20.82
N PRO A 118 8.81 5.83 -21.02
CA PRO A 118 10.13 5.26 -20.83
C PRO A 118 10.40 5.05 -19.34
N THR A 119 10.98 3.92 -18.99
CA THR A 119 11.33 3.57 -17.61
C THR A 119 12.73 2.97 -17.57
N LEU A 120 13.56 3.44 -16.65
CA LEU A 120 14.86 2.91 -16.31
C LEU A 120 14.84 2.42 -14.87
N VAL A 121 15.12 1.14 -14.65
CA VAL A 121 15.33 0.58 -13.32
C VAL A 121 16.78 0.17 -13.18
N ILE A 122 17.42 0.60 -12.12
CA ILE A 122 18.78 0.20 -11.73
C ILE A 122 18.66 -0.48 -10.36
N ASP A 123 19.09 -1.72 -10.29
CA ASP A 123 19.10 -2.50 -9.07
C ASP A 123 20.55 -2.74 -8.63
N GLY A 124 20.91 -2.19 -7.49
CA GLY A 124 22.20 -2.37 -6.81
C GLY A 124 22.10 -3.31 -5.61
N GLY A 125 21.09 -4.20 -5.60
CA GLY A 125 20.82 -5.14 -4.52
C GLY A 125 20.07 -4.49 -3.35
N GLU A 126 20.29 -4.97 -2.14
CA GLU A 126 19.52 -4.54 -0.97
C GLU A 126 19.69 -3.06 -0.62
N LYS A 127 20.85 -2.47 -0.94
CA LYS A 127 21.25 -1.13 -0.49
C LYS A 127 20.90 0.00 -1.44
N PHE A 128 20.65 -0.32 -2.71
CA PHE A 128 20.41 0.70 -3.72
C PHE A 128 19.39 0.19 -4.74
N GLY A 129 18.38 0.99 -4.99
CA GLY A 129 17.42 0.81 -6.08
C GLY A 129 17.03 2.15 -6.65
N PHE A 130 17.00 2.27 -7.96
CA PHE A 130 16.57 3.48 -8.65
C PHE A 130 15.63 3.13 -9.79
N ASN A 131 14.45 3.70 -9.79
CA ASN A 131 13.47 3.58 -10.85
C ASN A 131 13.07 5.00 -11.30
N ALA A 132 13.41 5.33 -12.51
CA ALA A 132 13.07 6.60 -13.14
C ALA A 132 12.18 6.38 -14.36
N GLY A 133 11.22 7.26 -14.56
CA GLY A 133 10.36 7.22 -15.73
C GLY A 133 9.21 8.20 -15.61
N ALA A 134 8.79 8.76 -16.74
CA ALA A 134 7.68 9.69 -16.76
C ALA A 134 6.77 9.42 -17.95
N ARG A 135 5.51 9.78 -17.78
CA ARG A 135 4.48 9.69 -18.80
C ARG A 135 4.48 10.95 -19.64
N VAL A 136 4.71 10.79 -20.95
CA VAL A 136 4.54 11.87 -21.91
C VAL A 136 3.27 11.62 -22.69
N ARG A 137 2.26 12.45 -22.50
CA ARG A 137 0.95 12.35 -23.14
C ARG A 137 0.86 13.31 -24.30
N LEU A 138 0.81 12.77 -25.52
CA LEU A 138 0.67 13.50 -26.76
C LEU A 138 -0.81 13.51 -27.18
N ARG A 139 -1.42 14.69 -27.27
CA ARG A 139 -2.84 14.87 -27.60
C ARG A 139 -3.13 14.47 -29.02
N MET A 140 -4.16 13.65 -29.22
CA MET A 140 -4.67 13.23 -30.52
C MET A 140 -5.98 13.92 -30.88
N TRP A 141 -6.85 14.15 -29.87
CA TRP A 141 -8.12 14.85 -30.05
C TRP A 141 -8.60 15.48 -28.74
N GLY A 142 -9.53 16.42 -28.80
CA GLY A 142 -10.11 17.12 -27.66
C GLY A 142 -9.23 18.25 -27.12
N GLY A 143 -9.68 18.89 -26.03
CA GLY A 143 -8.91 19.92 -25.33
C GLY A 143 -9.16 21.36 -25.74
N GLY A 144 -10.14 21.64 -26.61
CA GLY A 144 -10.54 23.00 -26.97
C GLY A 144 -9.51 23.83 -27.73
N GLU A 145 -9.82 25.10 -28.03
CA GLU A 145 -8.95 26.04 -28.74
C GLU A 145 -7.72 26.36 -27.85
N GLY A 146 -6.52 26.20 -28.40
CA GLY A 146 -5.25 26.51 -27.75
C GLY A 146 -4.65 25.38 -26.91
N ALA A 147 -5.27 24.19 -26.90
CA ALA A 147 -4.69 23.02 -26.27
C ALA A 147 -3.38 22.60 -26.95
N GLY A 148 -2.30 22.51 -26.19
CA GLY A 148 -0.98 22.08 -26.69
C GLY A 148 -0.94 20.60 -27.07
N LEU A 149 0.10 20.22 -27.82
CA LEU A 149 0.36 18.81 -28.18
C LEU A 149 0.63 17.95 -26.95
N VAL A 150 1.38 18.45 -25.98
CA VAL A 150 1.65 17.78 -24.72
C VAL A 150 0.61 18.23 -23.69
N ARG A 151 0.09 17.30 -22.89
CA ARG A 151 -0.84 17.61 -21.80
C ARG A 151 -0.10 18.43 -20.74
N LYS A 152 -0.52 19.69 -20.55
CA LYS A 152 0.16 20.64 -19.66
C LYS A 152 -0.05 20.28 -18.18
N GLU A 153 -1.22 19.80 -17.84
CA GLU A 153 -1.65 19.46 -16.48
C GLU A 153 -0.78 18.34 -15.83
N ASP A 154 0.01 17.65 -16.63
CA ASP A 154 0.96 16.65 -16.14
C ASP A 154 2.31 17.28 -15.71
N TRP A 155 2.56 18.59 -16.02
CA TRP A 155 3.87 19.23 -15.89
C TRP A 155 3.80 20.69 -15.46
N ASP A 156 2.65 21.19 -15.06
CA ASP A 156 2.41 22.60 -14.80
C ASP A 156 2.88 23.06 -13.41
N SER A 157 3.11 22.13 -12.49
CA SER A 157 3.64 22.42 -11.18
C SER A 157 5.02 21.79 -10.95
N LEU A 158 5.81 22.37 -10.03
CA LEU A 158 7.10 21.80 -9.63
C LEU A 158 6.94 20.38 -9.09
N SER A 159 5.86 20.11 -8.39
CA SER A 159 5.53 18.80 -7.81
C SER A 159 5.37 17.71 -8.87
N ASP A 160 4.88 18.03 -10.06
CA ASP A 160 4.66 17.06 -11.14
C ASP A 160 5.95 16.50 -11.71
N TRP A 161 7.06 17.25 -11.60
CA TRP A 161 8.39 16.71 -11.91
C TRP A 161 8.78 15.56 -11.00
N GLY A 162 8.12 15.41 -9.85
CA GLY A 162 8.26 14.24 -8.98
C GLY A 162 7.91 12.92 -9.66
N GLN A 163 7.10 12.92 -10.74
CA GLN A 163 6.82 11.71 -11.52
C GLN A 163 8.04 11.06 -12.15
N LEU A 164 9.12 11.84 -12.39
CA LEU A 164 10.39 11.30 -12.90
C LEU A 164 11.03 10.30 -11.96
N VAL A 165 10.84 10.46 -10.64
CA VAL A 165 11.31 9.53 -9.62
C VAL A 165 10.17 8.60 -9.24
N ARG A 166 10.18 7.38 -9.76
CA ARG A 166 9.20 6.36 -9.41
C ARG A 166 9.52 5.68 -8.11
N ALA A 167 10.80 5.32 -7.93
CA ALA A 167 11.33 4.82 -6.68
C ALA A 167 12.85 5.08 -6.62
N LEU A 168 13.31 5.56 -5.49
CA LEU A 168 14.73 5.61 -5.12
C LEU A 168 14.84 5.00 -3.73
N LYS A 169 15.64 3.96 -3.58
CA LYS A 169 15.96 3.33 -2.30
C LYS A 169 17.45 3.49 -2.04
N LEU A 170 17.78 4.05 -0.89
CA LEU A 170 19.14 4.16 -0.37
C LEU A 170 19.18 3.53 1.02
N GLY A 171 20.07 2.57 1.22
CA GLY A 171 20.17 1.79 2.46
C GLY A 171 19.34 0.49 2.40
N ALA A 172 19.85 -0.54 3.07
CA ALA A 172 19.13 -1.78 3.28
C ALA A 172 18.15 -1.62 4.45
N ASP A 173 17.19 -2.52 4.56
CA ASP A 173 16.23 -2.56 5.66
C ASP A 173 16.90 -2.78 7.02
N THR A 174 18.09 -3.38 7.01
CA THR A 174 18.96 -3.59 8.19
C THR A 174 19.94 -2.46 8.41
N SER A 175 19.98 -1.43 7.55
CA SER A 175 20.87 -0.28 7.71
C SER A 175 20.41 0.61 8.87
N PRO A 176 21.32 1.26 9.60
CA PRO A 176 20.95 2.24 10.64
C PRO A 176 20.10 3.39 10.10
N VAL A 177 20.26 3.71 8.81
CA VAL A 177 19.50 4.74 8.11
C VAL A 177 19.18 4.23 6.71
N ALA A 178 17.92 4.41 6.30
CA ALA A 178 17.45 4.14 4.95
C ALA A 178 16.57 5.29 4.47
N LEU A 179 16.67 5.63 3.18
CA LEU A 179 15.85 6.63 2.51
C LEU A 179 15.12 5.98 1.35
N TRP A 180 13.85 6.24 1.27
CA TRP A 180 13.03 5.91 0.12
C TRP A 180 12.40 7.20 -0.45
N VAL A 181 12.34 7.34 -1.79
CA VAL A 181 11.70 8.46 -2.48
C VAL A 181 10.88 7.92 -3.63
N GLY A 182 9.63 8.37 -3.80
CA GLY A 182 8.77 7.95 -4.91
C GLY A 182 7.29 8.18 -4.68
N ALA A 183 6.45 7.45 -5.41
CA ALA A 183 5.01 7.46 -5.20
C ALA A 183 4.65 6.76 -3.90
N MET A 184 3.82 7.37 -3.08
CA MET A 184 3.28 6.75 -1.86
C MET A 184 1.88 6.20 -2.15
N GLU A 185 1.71 4.89 -1.99
CA GLU A 185 0.42 4.22 -2.11
C GLU A 185 0.19 3.29 -0.92
N GLY A 186 -0.90 3.53 -0.18
CA GLY A 186 -1.20 2.74 1.01
C GLY A 186 -0.17 2.90 2.14
N PHE A 187 0.51 4.06 2.20
CA PHE A 187 1.57 4.32 3.16
C PHE A 187 1.03 4.46 4.58
N HIS A 188 1.77 3.91 5.55
CA HIS A 188 1.54 4.04 6.99
C HIS A 188 2.80 4.57 7.67
N LEU A 189 2.64 5.40 8.69
CA LEU A 189 3.66 5.53 9.72
C LEU A 189 3.61 4.32 10.68
N VAL A 190 4.61 4.17 11.52
CA VAL A 190 4.80 3.00 12.41
C VAL A 190 3.50 2.58 13.12
N SER A 191 2.86 3.48 13.87
CA SER A 191 1.60 3.21 14.56
C SER A 191 0.39 3.19 13.62
N GLY A 192 0.47 3.93 12.50
CA GLY A 192 -0.61 4.06 11.54
C GLY A 192 -1.84 4.83 12.04
N HIS A 193 -1.75 5.58 13.14
CA HIS A 193 -2.90 6.26 13.71
C HIS A 193 -3.11 7.68 13.18
N LEU A 194 -2.08 8.38 12.71
CA LEU A 194 -2.21 9.65 12.02
C LEU A 194 -2.18 9.48 10.51
N VAL A 195 -1.19 8.74 9.99
CA VAL A 195 -1.03 8.45 8.57
C VAL A 195 -1.33 6.98 8.36
N GLN A 196 -2.44 6.71 7.67
CA GLN A 196 -2.95 5.37 7.48
C GLN A 196 -3.44 5.18 6.05
N ARG A 197 -2.84 4.23 5.32
CA ARG A 197 -3.17 3.93 3.92
C ARG A 197 -3.12 5.16 3.01
N TYR A 198 -2.22 6.08 3.32
CA TYR A 198 -2.08 7.35 2.63
C TYR A 198 -1.58 7.16 1.20
N SER A 199 -2.14 7.93 0.27
CA SER A 199 -1.71 7.96 -1.13
C SER A 199 -1.54 9.40 -1.60
N ASN A 200 -0.34 9.74 -2.09
CA ASN A 200 -0.03 11.10 -2.54
C ASN A 200 -0.41 11.38 -4.00
N ARG A 201 -0.87 10.37 -4.76
CA ARG A 201 -1.24 10.46 -6.19
C ARG A 201 -2.70 10.08 -6.46
N THR A 202 -3.61 10.41 -5.56
CA THR A 202 -5.05 10.23 -5.78
C THR A 202 -5.66 11.29 -6.69
N ASN A 203 -5.06 12.48 -6.78
CA ASN A 203 -5.42 13.49 -7.76
C ASN A 203 -4.77 13.15 -9.12
N PRO A 204 -5.55 13.01 -10.22
CA PRO A 204 -5.02 12.63 -11.53
C PRO A 204 -4.08 13.66 -12.17
N ASP A 205 -4.15 14.92 -11.73
CA ASP A 205 -3.34 16.04 -12.26
C ASP A 205 -2.20 16.45 -11.30
N TYR A 206 -1.87 15.61 -10.33
CA TYR A 206 -0.83 15.89 -9.36
C TYR A 206 0.06 14.66 -9.13
N HIS A 207 1.35 14.78 -9.46
CA HIS A 207 2.28 13.66 -9.56
C HIS A 207 3.53 13.80 -8.67
N PRO A 208 3.40 14.04 -7.36
CA PRO A 208 4.55 14.27 -6.48
C PRO A 208 5.40 13.02 -6.29
N ALA A 209 6.67 13.22 -5.95
CA ALA A 209 7.48 12.23 -5.26
C ALA A 209 7.43 12.51 -3.77
N GLY A 210 6.98 11.56 -2.99
CA GLY A 210 7.12 11.57 -1.54
C GLY A 210 8.48 11.03 -1.12
N ALA A 211 8.82 11.18 0.15
CA ALA A 211 10.02 10.60 0.75
C ALA A 211 9.73 9.99 2.13
N LEU A 212 10.43 8.93 2.45
CA LEU A 212 10.44 8.28 3.75
C LEU A 212 11.89 8.07 4.20
N LEU A 213 12.24 8.63 5.34
CA LEU A 213 13.52 8.43 6.02
C LEU A 213 13.27 7.54 7.22
N ILE A 214 13.99 6.45 7.30
CA ILE A 214 13.94 5.48 8.39
C ILE A 214 15.27 5.50 9.13
N GLY A 215 15.25 5.48 10.46
CA GLY A 215 16.46 5.46 11.28
C GLY A 215 16.31 4.59 12.51
N THR A 216 17.41 3.94 12.91
CA THR A 216 17.48 3.16 14.15
C THR A 216 18.73 3.56 14.94
N LEU A 217 18.55 3.98 16.19
CA LEU A 217 19.63 4.38 17.08
C LEU A 217 19.42 3.78 18.48
N GLY A 218 20.07 2.65 18.75
CA GLY A 218 19.91 1.94 20.02
C GLY A 218 18.45 1.54 20.28
N PRO A 219 17.82 2.03 21.36
CA PRO A 219 16.42 1.75 21.67
C PRO A 219 15.41 2.57 20.86
N LEU A 220 15.87 3.50 20.04
CA LEU A 220 15.03 4.44 19.32
C LEU A 220 14.95 4.04 17.85
N TYR A 221 13.73 3.90 17.35
CA TYR A 221 13.38 3.80 15.93
C TYR A 221 12.66 5.07 15.50
N MET A 222 12.92 5.54 14.29
CA MET A 222 12.28 6.74 13.77
C MET A 222 11.91 6.59 12.31
N GLU A 223 10.76 7.18 11.97
CA GLU A 223 10.33 7.40 10.60
C GLU A 223 10.00 8.88 10.41
N ALA A 224 10.47 9.47 9.32
CA ALA A 224 10.08 10.80 8.90
C ALA A 224 9.68 10.77 7.44
N PHE A 225 8.57 11.42 7.10
CA PHE A 225 8.07 11.43 5.73
C PHE A 225 7.71 12.83 5.25
N SER A 226 7.70 12.96 3.93
CA SER A 226 7.14 14.09 3.19
C SER A 226 6.28 13.55 2.06
N SER A 227 5.08 14.07 1.88
CA SER A 227 4.19 13.67 0.77
C SER A 227 4.69 14.14 -0.59
N ASP A 228 5.51 15.19 -0.59
CA ASP A 228 6.03 15.86 -1.78
C ASP A 228 7.37 16.50 -1.45
N VAL A 229 8.46 15.96 -1.98
CA VAL A 229 9.82 16.50 -1.74
C VAL A 229 10.06 17.86 -2.40
N LEU A 230 9.31 18.20 -3.44
CA LEU A 230 9.45 19.45 -4.18
C LEU A 230 8.48 20.54 -3.70
N GLY A 231 7.32 20.15 -3.16
CA GLY A 231 6.27 21.06 -2.70
C GLY A 231 6.14 21.19 -1.20
N ALA A 232 6.69 20.25 -0.41
CA ALA A 232 6.66 20.22 1.05
C ALA A 232 5.25 20.49 1.62
N ARG A 233 4.26 19.71 1.21
CA ARG A 233 2.85 19.93 1.58
C ARG A 233 2.50 19.33 2.93
N LEU A 234 2.63 18.01 3.05
CA LEU A 234 2.37 17.23 4.25
C LEU A 234 3.70 16.61 4.68
N MET A 235 4.09 16.86 5.91
CA MET A 235 5.34 16.37 6.49
C MET A 235 5.14 15.95 7.93
N GLY A 236 5.95 15.03 8.38
CA GLY A 236 5.98 14.64 9.77
C GLY A 236 6.79 13.40 10.03
N GLY A 237 6.63 12.84 11.22
CA GLY A 237 7.35 11.64 11.59
C GLY A 237 6.82 11.03 12.86
N GLU A 238 7.39 9.90 13.17
CA GLU A 238 7.12 9.12 14.37
C GLU A 238 8.44 8.64 14.97
N LEU A 239 8.51 8.74 16.29
CA LEU A 239 9.62 8.23 17.12
C LEU A 239 9.06 7.11 17.98
N GLU A 240 9.65 5.93 17.88
CA GLU A 240 9.30 4.76 18.67
C GLU A 240 10.44 4.40 19.60
N LEU A 241 10.15 4.23 20.89
CA LEU A 241 11.08 3.88 21.94
C LEU A 241 10.82 2.45 22.44
N ASP A 242 11.81 1.57 22.35
CA ASP A 242 11.79 0.27 23.01
C ASP A 242 12.00 0.43 24.52
N VAL A 243 10.90 0.37 25.27
CA VAL A 243 10.87 0.56 26.72
C VAL A 243 11.68 -0.51 27.44
N GLN A 244 11.64 -1.75 26.95
CA GLN A 244 12.39 -2.85 27.56
C GLN A 244 13.90 -2.65 27.42
N HIS A 245 14.34 -2.17 26.27
CA HIS A 245 15.74 -1.85 26.03
C HIS A 245 16.25 -0.72 26.95
N VAL A 246 15.42 0.30 27.17
CA VAL A 246 15.77 1.42 28.06
C VAL A 246 15.90 0.98 29.52
N LEU A 247 14.95 0.15 29.99
CA LEU A 247 14.88 -0.22 31.42
C LEU A 247 15.84 -1.33 31.79
N PHE A 248 16.11 -2.28 30.90
CA PHE A 248 16.80 -3.53 31.21
C PHE A 248 18.02 -3.80 30.32
N GLY A 249 18.37 -2.87 29.41
CA GLY A 249 19.40 -3.06 28.41
C GLY A 249 18.89 -3.87 27.21
N ARG A 250 19.77 -4.12 26.23
CA ARG A 250 19.40 -4.76 24.96
C ARG A 250 18.67 -6.10 25.20
N PRO A 251 17.39 -6.19 24.88
CA PRO A 251 16.61 -7.39 25.14
C PRO A 251 16.89 -8.48 24.09
N LYS A 252 16.59 -9.74 24.44
CA LYS A 252 16.63 -10.85 23.48
C LYS A 252 15.59 -10.71 22.36
N GLN A 253 14.49 -10.01 22.64
CA GLN A 253 13.42 -9.69 21.70
C GLN A 253 13.17 -8.17 21.75
N PRO A 254 13.80 -7.38 20.88
CA PRO A 254 13.59 -5.94 20.81
C PRO A 254 12.17 -5.62 20.30
N GLY A 255 11.66 -4.46 20.71
CA GLY A 255 10.36 -3.96 20.24
C GLY A 255 9.15 -4.65 20.87
N ARG A 256 9.30 -5.44 21.94
CA ARG A 256 8.18 -6.10 22.60
C ARG A 256 7.23 -5.14 23.32
N TYR A 257 7.77 -4.07 23.87
CA TYR A 257 7.00 -3.01 24.54
C TYR A 257 7.52 -1.68 24.04
N THR A 258 6.70 -0.98 23.28
CA THR A 258 7.09 0.27 22.64
C THR A 258 6.18 1.40 23.04
N LEU A 259 6.74 2.60 23.09
CA LEU A 259 6.02 3.86 23.14
C LEU A 259 6.40 4.66 21.91
N SER A 260 5.42 5.16 21.18
CA SER A 260 5.66 5.99 20.02
C SER A 260 4.98 7.34 20.13
N LEU A 261 5.62 8.36 19.58
CA LEU A 261 5.10 9.72 19.44
C LEU A 261 5.17 10.12 17.98
N SER A 262 4.02 10.37 17.39
CA SER A 262 3.91 10.89 16.02
C SER A 262 3.45 12.33 16.01
N ALA A 263 3.95 13.12 15.05
CA ALA A 263 3.51 14.48 14.80
C ALA A 263 3.53 14.77 13.29
N ILE A 264 2.43 15.28 12.77
CA ILE A 264 2.23 15.53 11.34
C ILE A 264 1.73 16.96 11.17
N HIS A 265 2.27 17.64 10.16
CA HIS A 265 1.87 18.98 9.78
C HIS A 265 1.53 19.07 8.30
N ASP A 266 0.34 19.59 7.97
CA ASP A 266 -0.03 20.03 6.63
C ASP A 266 0.10 21.55 6.55
N TRP A 267 1.00 22.01 5.69
CA TRP A 267 1.28 23.43 5.46
C TRP A 267 0.19 24.16 4.67
N GLY A 268 -0.89 23.49 4.31
CA GLY A 268 -1.97 24.08 3.51
C GLY A 268 -1.51 24.56 2.11
N ARG A 269 -0.34 24.13 1.65
CA ARG A 269 0.22 24.56 0.35
C ARG A 269 -0.46 23.81 -0.80
N GLY A 270 -0.72 24.52 -1.88
CA GLY A 270 -1.33 24.01 -3.09
C GLY A 270 -1.94 25.17 -3.89
N GLU A 271 -2.52 24.88 -5.05
CA GLU A 271 -3.25 25.86 -5.86
C GLU A 271 -4.43 26.49 -5.08
N VAL A 272 -5.10 25.68 -4.28
CA VAL A 272 -6.12 26.14 -3.33
C VAL A 272 -5.48 26.20 -1.94
N LYS A 273 -5.32 27.41 -1.39
CA LYS A 273 -4.84 27.58 -0.01
C LYS A 273 -5.82 26.91 0.94
N SER A 274 -5.39 25.86 1.61
CA SER A 274 -6.11 25.24 2.72
C SER A 274 -5.57 25.73 4.07
N ALA A 275 -6.35 25.59 5.13
CA ALA A 275 -5.87 25.89 6.48
C ALA A 275 -4.76 24.92 6.87
N GLU A 276 -3.78 25.40 7.63
CA GLU A 276 -2.73 24.56 8.21
C GLU A 276 -3.32 23.62 9.27
N VAL A 277 -2.84 22.38 9.31
CA VAL A 277 -3.27 21.37 10.30
C VAL A 277 -2.06 20.71 10.92
N THR A 278 -1.98 20.77 12.24
CA THR A 278 -1.00 19.99 13.02
C THR A 278 -1.74 18.96 13.86
N LEU A 279 -1.31 17.72 13.79
CA LEU A 279 -1.80 16.62 14.61
C LEU A 279 -0.65 15.93 15.33
N ALA A 280 -0.91 15.47 16.55
CA ALA A 280 0.04 14.66 17.31
C ALA A 280 -0.68 13.45 17.93
N HIS A 281 0.04 12.35 18.10
CA HIS A 281 -0.50 11.12 18.66
C HIS A 281 0.58 10.39 19.48
N LEU A 282 0.18 9.86 20.63
CA LEU A 282 0.98 9.02 21.51
C LEU A 282 0.41 7.61 21.52
N ASP A 283 1.24 6.62 21.31
CA ASP A 283 0.88 5.23 21.22
C ASP A 283 1.71 4.36 22.16
N ALA A 284 1.11 3.29 22.65
CA ALA A 284 1.77 2.22 23.37
C ALA A 284 1.39 0.88 22.73
N THR A 285 2.40 0.06 22.43
CA THR A 285 2.21 -1.27 21.85
C THR A 285 2.89 -2.32 22.73
N ALA A 286 2.21 -3.46 22.90
CA ALA A 286 2.74 -4.62 23.61
C ALA A 286 2.54 -5.87 22.78
N VAL A 287 3.63 -6.57 22.47
CA VAL A 287 3.61 -7.89 21.84
C VAL A 287 3.30 -8.93 22.91
N VAL A 288 2.14 -9.56 22.79
CA VAL A 288 1.59 -10.51 23.78
C VAL A 288 1.94 -11.96 23.45
N LEU A 289 2.10 -12.29 22.18
CA LEU A 289 2.45 -13.62 21.70
C LEU A 289 3.51 -13.54 20.61
N VAL A 290 4.56 -14.32 20.73
CA VAL A 290 5.56 -14.56 19.68
C VAL A 290 5.80 -16.05 19.58
N GLN A 291 5.52 -16.60 18.43
CA GLN A 291 5.87 -17.98 18.08
C GLN A 291 6.75 -17.98 16.86
N ARG A 292 7.90 -18.64 16.93
CA ARG A 292 8.83 -18.78 15.81
C ARG A 292 9.25 -20.24 15.69
N GLU A 293 8.99 -20.84 14.55
CA GLU A 293 9.34 -22.22 14.23
C GLU A 293 9.95 -22.30 12.81
N GLY A 294 11.26 -22.45 12.73
CA GLY A 294 11.98 -22.43 11.48
C GLY A 294 11.75 -21.13 10.69
N ARG A 295 11.09 -21.24 9.53
CA ARG A 295 10.74 -20.09 8.67
C ARG A 295 9.32 -19.56 8.91
N ARG A 296 8.66 -20.02 9.96
CA ARG A 296 7.32 -19.55 10.35
C ARG A 296 7.42 -18.63 11.55
N ALA A 297 6.73 -17.51 11.48
CA ALA A 297 6.61 -16.59 12.59
C ALA A 297 5.14 -16.18 12.75
N LEU A 298 4.67 -16.13 13.98
CA LEU A 298 3.38 -15.54 14.36
C LEU A 298 3.66 -14.58 15.51
N GLU A 299 3.19 -13.35 15.35
CA GLU A 299 3.25 -12.33 16.38
C GLU A 299 1.85 -11.75 16.57
N MET A 300 1.45 -11.58 17.82
CA MET A 300 0.21 -10.88 18.18
C MET A 300 0.55 -9.74 19.12
N HIS A 301 -0.04 -8.60 18.88
CA HIS A 301 0.17 -7.41 19.68
C HIS A 301 -1.15 -6.73 20.04
N VAL A 302 -1.13 -6.02 21.14
CA VAL A 302 -2.20 -5.12 21.56
C VAL A 302 -1.64 -3.71 21.62
N PHE A 303 -2.46 -2.74 21.32
CA PHE A 303 -2.04 -1.35 21.35
C PHE A 303 -3.16 -0.43 21.83
N ALA A 304 -2.77 0.71 22.33
CA ALA A 304 -3.66 1.80 22.69
C ALA A 304 -2.96 3.13 22.43
N GLY A 305 -3.73 4.14 22.08
CA GLY A 305 -3.18 5.46 21.81
C GLY A 305 -4.17 6.58 22.02
N TRP A 306 -3.62 7.79 22.11
CA TRP A 306 -4.36 9.02 22.25
C TRP A 306 -3.70 10.12 21.43
N GLY A 307 -4.50 10.88 20.71
CA GLY A 307 -4.00 11.97 19.89
C GLY A 307 -4.92 13.17 19.91
N GLY A 308 -4.44 14.25 19.31
CA GLY A 308 -5.19 15.49 19.28
C GLY A 308 -4.64 16.50 18.29
N ARG A 309 -5.35 17.63 18.19
CA ARG A 309 -4.96 18.78 17.40
C ARG A 309 -4.42 19.86 18.33
N PRO A 310 -3.08 20.07 18.41
CA PRO A 310 -2.50 21.11 19.22
C PRO A 310 -3.07 22.50 18.86
N GLY A 311 -3.41 23.29 19.88
CA GLY A 311 -3.92 24.66 19.67
C GLY A 311 -5.39 24.79 19.25
N ALA A 312 -6.05 23.71 18.84
CA ALA A 312 -7.49 23.72 18.52
C ALA A 312 -8.27 23.13 19.70
N GLY A 313 -8.80 23.99 20.57
CA GLY A 313 -9.38 23.67 21.87
C GLY A 313 -10.27 22.42 21.87
N GLY A 314 -9.75 21.32 22.43
CA GLY A 314 -10.52 20.14 22.75
C GLY A 314 -10.66 19.06 21.66
N ALA A 315 -10.02 19.18 20.49
CA ALA A 315 -10.05 18.12 19.47
C ALA A 315 -9.11 16.98 19.84
N TRP A 316 -9.64 15.78 20.10
CA TRP A 316 -8.87 14.60 20.48
C TRP A 316 -9.49 13.28 19.98
N GLY A 317 -8.73 12.23 20.01
CA GLY A 317 -9.19 10.87 19.74
C GLY A 317 -8.41 9.85 20.54
N ALA A 318 -9.03 8.72 20.78
CA ALA A 318 -8.42 7.58 21.42
C ALA A 318 -8.64 6.33 20.59
N VAL A 319 -7.72 5.40 20.67
CA VAL A 319 -7.77 4.12 19.98
C VAL A 319 -7.31 3.00 20.89
N ALA A 320 -7.90 1.83 20.75
CA ALA A 320 -7.39 0.59 21.31
C ALA A 320 -7.63 -0.53 20.30
N GLY A 321 -6.69 -1.44 20.17
CA GLY A 321 -6.79 -2.47 19.16
C GLY A 321 -5.88 -3.67 19.39
N VAL A 322 -6.03 -4.61 18.48
CA VAL A 322 -5.23 -5.83 18.39
C VAL A 322 -4.71 -6.00 16.97
N GLY A 323 -3.52 -6.56 16.85
CA GLY A 323 -2.95 -6.93 15.57
C GLY A 323 -2.34 -8.32 15.60
N ALA A 324 -2.22 -8.92 14.43
CA ALA A 324 -1.57 -10.20 14.23
C ALA A 324 -0.79 -10.20 12.92
N ASP A 325 0.49 -10.55 13.01
CA ASP A 325 1.39 -10.72 11.88
C ASP A 325 1.81 -12.19 11.79
N SER A 326 1.59 -12.81 10.65
CA SER A 326 1.99 -14.20 10.41
C SER A 326 2.78 -14.31 9.12
N VAL A 327 4.00 -14.78 9.23
CA VAL A 327 4.90 -15.01 8.10
C VAL A 327 5.21 -16.48 7.98
N THR A 328 4.98 -17.04 6.80
CA THR A 328 5.36 -18.41 6.43
C THR A 328 6.08 -18.38 5.07
N PRO A 329 6.69 -19.47 4.61
CA PRO A 329 7.33 -19.51 3.29
C PRO A 329 6.41 -19.18 2.11
N THR A 330 5.09 -19.28 2.28
CA THR A 330 4.09 -19.12 1.21
C THR A 330 3.02 -18.08 1.51
N LEU A 331 2.93 -17.60 2.75
CA LEU A 331 1.90 -16.67 3.18
C LEU A 331 2.51 -15.65 4.13
N ASP A 332 2.30 -14.38 3.81
CA ASP A 332 2.47 -13.24 4.70
C ASP A 332 1.08 -12.64 4.95
N LEU A 333 0.68 -12.62 6.22
CA LEU A 333 -0.64 -12.16 6.66
C LEU A 333 -0.47 -11.13 7.76
N ARG A 334 -1.06 -9.96 7.57
CA ARG A 334 -1.20 -8.94 8.60
C ARG A 334 -2.67 -8.61 8.80
N LEU A 335 -3.11 -8.64 10.04
CA LEU A 335 -4.47 -8.28 10.45
C LEU A 335 -4.42 -7.22 11.54
N ARG A 336 -5.36 -6.28 11.49
CA ARG A 336 -5.51 -5.23 12.49
C ARG A 336 -6.99 -4.95 12.74
N LEU A 337 -7.37 -4.81 14.00
CA LEU A 337 -8.73 -4.45 14.42
C LEU A 337 -8.65 -3.41 15.52
N GLU A 338 -9.40 -2.31 15.37
CA GLU A 338 -9.38 -1.18 16.27
C GLU A 338 -10.78 -0.71 16.65
N ALA A 339 -10.92 -0.32 17.91
CA ALA A 339 -12.02 0.51 18.39
C ALA A 339 -11.49 1.95 18.59
N ARG A 340 -12.19 2.93 18.04
CA ARG A 340 -11.77 4.32 18.00
C ARG A 340 -12.83 5.23 18.61
N ARG A 341 -12.40 6.25 19.33
CA ARG A 341 -13.22 7.36 19.81
C ARG A 341 -12.72 8.66 19.19
N GLN A 342 -13.66 9.52 18.77
CA GLN A 342 -13.36 10.78 18.08
C GLN A 342 -14.14 11.93 18.71
N HIS A 343 -13.48 13.08 18.88
CA HIS A 343 -14.05 14.28 19.49
C HIS A 343 -13.47 15.54 18.86
N GLY A 344 -14.30 16.59 18.71
CA GLY A 344 -13.87 17.92 18.31
C GLY A 344 -13.28 18.04 16.91
N GLY A 345 -13.61 17.13 16.00
CA GLY A 345 -13.10 17.13 14.61
C GLY A 345 -11.80 16.40 14.40
N PHE A 346 -11.19 15.83 15.45
CA PHE A 346 -10.08 14.90 15.30
C PHE A 346 -10.61 13.52 14.87
N ARG A 347 -9.85 12.80 14.05
CA ARG A 347 -10.07 11.38 13.73
C ARG A 347 -8.76 10.61 13.62
N GLN A 348 -8.79 9.34 13.94
CA GLN A 348 -7.69 8.42 13.62
C GLN A 348 -7.63 8.22 12.11
N GLY A 349 -6.42 7.98 11.57
CA GLY A 349 -6.23 7.88 10.14
C GLY A 349 -6.59 9.16 9.38
N TYR A 350 -6.38 10.33 10.01
CA TYR A 350 -6.74 11.64 9.44
C TYR A 350 -6.15 11.82 8.04
N PHE A 351 -4.89 11.45 7.86
CA PHE A 351 -4.19 11.45 6.58
C PHE A 351 -4.31 10.06 5.94
N GLY A 352 -5.48 9.80 5.35
CA GLY A 352 -5.87 8.52 4.77
C GLY A 352 -5.75 8.46 3.24
N ALA A 353 -6.31 7.42 2.66
CA ALA A 353 -6.23 7.12 1.22
C ALA A 353 -6.83 8.21 0.30
N ASP A 354 -7.80 8.96 0.80
CA ASP A 354 -8.50 10.03 0.05
C ASP A 354 -8.08 11.45 0.45
N TYR A 355 -7.11 11.59 1.34
CA TYR A 355 -6.77 12.90 1.92
C TYR A 355 -6.45 13.96 0.87
N GLU A 356 -5.67 13.62 -0.16
CA GLU A 356 -5.30 14.56 -1.22
C GLU A 356 -6.49 15.06 -2.05
N LEU A 357 -7.55 14.26 -2.17
CA LEU A 357 -8.81 14.70 -2.78
C LEU A 357 -9.67 15.50 -1.79
N ALA A 358 -9.76 15.06 -0.54
CA ALA A 358 -10.59 15.70 0.48
C ALA A 358 -10.08 17.10 0.84
N ARG A 359 -8.77 17.35 0.79
CA ARG A 359 -8.19 18.68 1.03
C ARG A 359 -8.54 19.71 -0.06
N LEU A 360 -8.89 19.26 -1.26
CA LEU A 360 -9.26 20.12 -2.38
C LEU A 360 -10.77 20.30 -2.53
N GLN A 361 -11.56 19.42 -1.93
CA GLN A 361 -13.01 19.48 -1.98
C GLN A 361 -13.58 20.43 -0.92
N ALA A 362 -14.35 21.43 -1.33
CA ALA A 362 -15.02 22.32 -0.37
C ALA A 362 -16.12 21.59 0.42
N ALA A 363 -16.21 21.89 1.71
CA ALA A 363 -17.25 21.38 2.60
C ALA A 363 -18.47 22.29 2.60
N GLY A 364 -19.37 22.11 1.66
CA GLY A 364 -20.66 22.80 1.59
C GLY A 364 -20.53 24.34 1.68
N THR A 365 -21.40 24.99 2.47
CA THR A 365 -21.44 26.44 2.62
C THR A 365 -20.29 27.05 3.43
N SER A 366 -19.49 26.23 4.12
CA SER A 366 -18.38 26.72 4.93
C SER A 366 -17.15 27.16 4.09
N GLY A 367 -17.08 26.73 2.83
CA GLY A 367 -15.94 27.00 1.96
C GLY A 367 -14.61 26.38 2.40
N LEU A 368 -14.59 25.66 3.52
CA LEU A 368 -13.40 24.94 4.00
C LEU A 368 -13.22 23.65 3.20
N PRO A 369 -11.98 23.22 2.95
CA PRO A 369 -11.73 21.90 2.42
C PRO A 369 -12.36 20.81 3.29
N LEU A 370 -12.90 19.75 2.68
CA LEU A 370 -13.58 18.67 3.41
C LEU A 370 -12.66 17.98 4.42
N ALA A 371 -11.36 17.91 4.12
CA ALA A 371 -10.35 17.40 5.05
C ALA A 371 -10.25 18.21 6.36
N HIS A 372 -10.65 19.48 6.35
CA HIS A 372 -10.60 20.38 7.51
C HIS A 372 -11.97 20.64 8.13
N ALA A 373 -13.04 20.10 7.52
CA ALA A 373 -14.39 20.22 8.08
C ALA A 373 -14.50 19.48 9.42
N SER A 374 -15.39 19.95 10.29
CA SER A 374 -15.70 19.26 11.54
C SER A 374 -16.11 17.83 11.26
N PHE A 375 -15.44 16.90 11.92
CA PHE A 375 -15.78 15.49 11.85
C PHE A 375 -16.74 15.16 12.99
N PRO A 376 -17.82 14.38 12.77
CA PRO A 376 -18.79 14.07 13.81
C PRO A 376 -18.13 13.37 15.00
N GLU A 377 -18.63 13.67 16.20
CA GLU A 377 -18.23 12.95 17.41
C GLU A 377 -18.83 11.56 17.46
N GLY A 378 -18.09 10.60 17.97
CA GLY A 378 -18.60 9.25 18.12
C GLY A 378 -17.51 8.19 18.18
N TYR A 379 -17.94 6.99 17.88
CA TYR A 379 -17.09 5.80 17.84
C TYR A 379 -16.98 5.29 16.42
N SER A 380 -15.89 4.57 16.14
CA SER A 380 -15.76 3.77 14.94
C SER A 380 -15.05 2.46 15.24
N VAL A 381 -15.22 1.51 14.33
CA VAL A 381 -14.45 0.27 14.28
C VAL A 381 -13.70 0.25 12.95
N TYR A 382 -12.39 0.07 13.02
CA TYR A 382 -11.53 -0.08 11.86
C TYR A 382 -10.99 -1.49 11.79
N ALA A 383 -10.97 -2.05 10.60
CA ALA A 383 -10.35 -3.35 10.30
C ALA A 383 -9.45 -3.22 9.07
N GLU A 384 -8.28 -3.86 9.13
CA GLU A 384 -7.33 -3.94 8.04
C GLU A 384 -6.83 -5.36 7.86
N ALA A 385 -6.67 -5.76 6.60
CA ALA A 385 -6.08 -7.02 6.22
C ALA A 385 -5.10 -6.82 5.06
N MET A 386 -3.89 -7.36 5.21
CA MET A 386 -2.90 -7.48 4.15
C MET A 386 -2.54 -8.96 4.01
N VAL A 387 -2.58 -9.46 2.79
CA VAL A 387 -2.29 -10.86 2.46
C VAL A 387 -1.37 -10.88 1.26
N ALA A 388 -0.18 -11.42 1.42
CA ALA A 388 0.66 -11.80 0.30
C ALA A 388 0.78 -13.33 0.28
N TRP A 389 0.38 -13.94 -0.81
CA TRP A 389 0.35 -15.40 -0.95
C TRP A 389 1.05 -15.84 -2.23
N ASP A 390 2.10 -16.63 -2.05
CA ASP A 390 2.85 -17.24 -3.14
C ASP A 390 2.75 -18.77 -3.02
N ALA A 391 1.91 -19.39 -3.82
CA ALA A 391 1.70 -20.83 -3.78
C ALA A 391 1.71 -21.44 -5.18
N VAL A 392 2.35 -22.59 -5.29
CA VAL A 392 2.24 -23.46 -6.45
C VAL A 392 1.04 -24.38 -6.23
N LEU A 393 -0.07 -24.08 -6.89
CA LEU A 393 -1.28 -24.90 -6.87
C LEU A 393 -1.37 -25.72 -8.17
N LEU A 394 -1.64 -27.03 -8.06
CA LEU A 394 -1.84 -27.92 -9.20
C LEU A 394 -0.63 -28.00 -10.16
N GLY A 395 0.58 -28.19 -9.62
CA GLY A 395 1.80 -28.28 -10.39
C GLY A 395 2.29 -26.91 -10.90
N GLU A 396 3.29 -26.92 -11.76
CA GLU A 396 3.96 -25.71 -12.26
C GLU A 396 3.04 -24.78 -13.07
N VAL A 397 1.89 -25.27 -13.54
CA VAL A 397 0.99 -24.53 -14.44
C VAL A 397 0.24 -23.39 -13.74
N LEU A 398 0.01 -23.50 -12.43
CA LEU A 398 -0.74 -22.50 -11.65
C LEU A 398 0.11 -21.94 -10.50
N GLN A 399 1.27 -21.40 -10.82
CA GLN A 399 1.93 -20.49 -9.88
C GLN A 399 1.05 -19.27 -9.71
N ARG A 400 0.58 -19.04 -8.50
CA ARG A 400 -0.23 -17.87 -8.13
C ARG A 400 0.56 -17.01 -7.18
N HIS A 401 0.69 -15.77 -7.54
CA HIS A 401 1.11 -14.75 -6.62
C HIS A 401 -0.07 -13.82 -6.42
N LEU A 402 -0.56 -13.72 -5.18
CA LEU A 402 -1.69 -12.88 -4.82
C LEU A 402 -1.27 -11.90 -3.74
N HIS A 403 -1.58 -10.63 -3.95
CA HIS A 403 -1.44 -9.57 -2.97
C HIS A 403 -2.79 -8.89 -2.77
N LEU A 404 -3.29 -8.91 -1.55
CA LEU A 404 -4.51 -8.22 -1.12
C LEU A 404 -4.15 -7.25 0.00
N SER A 405 -4.59 -6.02 -0.12
CA SER A 405 -4.53 -5.01 0.93
C SER A 405 -5.89 -4.33 1.03
N MET A 406 -6.53 -4.35 2.17
CA MET A 406 -7.87 -3.80 2.38
C MET A 406 -7.98 -3.14 3.74
N GLY A 407 -8.60 -1.96 3.78
CA GLY A 407 -8.99 -1.25 4.99
C GLY A 407 -10.47 -0.92 4.97
N ALA A 408 -11.14 -1.01 6.11
CA ALA A 408 -12.55 -0.63 6.26
C ALA A 408 -12.79 0.02 7.62
N GLU A 409 -13.55 1.10 7.65
CA GLU A 409 -13.97 1.78 8.87
C GLU A 409 -15.47 2.04 8.87
N ALA A 410 -16.15 1.61 9.94
CA ALA A 410 -17.57 1.83 10.15
C ALA A 410 -17.77 2.74 11.36
N PHE A 411 -18.54 3.82 11.17
CA PHE A 411 -18.75 4.87 12.16
C PHE A 411 -20.14 4.80 12.78
N SER A 412 -20.25 5.17 14.04
CA SER A 412 -21.51 5.13 14.82
C SER A 412 -22.65 5.98 14.23
N TRP A 413 -22.34 6.96 13.38
CA TRP A 413 -23.33 7.78 12.67
C TRP A 413 -23.66 7.26 11.25
N GLY A 414 -23.32 6.00 10.95
CA GLY A 414 -23.73 5.31 9.73
C GLY A 414 -22.86 5.57 8.51
N ARG A 415 -21.75 6.34 8.62
CA ARG A 415 -20.72 6.44 7.58
C ARG A 415 -19.92 5.14 7.50
N VAL A 416 -19.50 4.77 6.30
CA VAL A 416 -18.55 3.68 6.06
C VAL A 416 -17.50 4.14 5.05
N ASP A 417 -16.25 3.89 5.36
CA ASP A 417 -15.09 4.13 4.50
C ASP A 417 -14.43 2.77 4.19
N VAL A 418 -14.12 2.51 2.94
CA VAL A 418 -13.45 1.28 2.49
C VAL A 418 -12.46 1.64 1.40
N ASP A 419 -11.27 1.08 1.48
CA ASP A 419 -10.32 1.08 0.38
C ASP A 419 -9.62 -0.27 0.26
N GLY A 420 -9.12 -0.57 -0.92
CA GLY A 420 -8.43 -1.83 -1.13
C GLY A 420 -7.76 -1.94 -2.48
N ARG A 421 -6.80 -2.87 -2.52
CA ARG A 421 -6.10 -3.28 -3.73
C ARG A 421 -5.96 -4.79 -3.73
N LEU A 422 -6.26 -5.39 -4.87
CA LEU A 422 -6.02 -6.79 -5.16
C LEU A 422 -5.12 -6.88 -6.40
N ALA A 423 -4.00 -7.58 -6.29
CA ALA A 423 -3.13 -7.89 -7.42
C ALA A 423 -2.90 -9.40 -7.48
N VAL A 424 -3.00 -9.97 -8.66
CA VAL A 424 -2.83 -11.41 -8.89
C VAL A 424 -1.94 -11.63 -10.10
N GLN A 425 -0.93 -12.49 -9.97
CA GLN A 425 -0.10 -12.96 -11.07
C GLN A 425 -0.46 -14.42 -11.36
N LEU A 426 -0.77 -14.71 -12.60
CA LEU A 426 -1.22 -16.01 -13.10
C LEU A 426 -0.31 -16.47 -14.26
N LEU A 427 -0.47 -17.73 -14.68
CA LEU A 427 0.21 -18.30 -15.86
C LEU A 427 1.73 -18.09 -15.80
N HIS A 428 2.39 -18.55 -14.75
CA HIS A 428 3.82 -18.35 -14.50
C HIS A 428 4.22 -16.85 -14.53
N ARG A 429 3.36 -15.99 -13.94
CA ARG A 429 3.54 -14.54 -13.91
C ARG A 429 3.45 -13.85 -15.28
N ASN A 430 2.91 -14.54 -16.30
CA ASN A 430 2.73 -13.93 -17.61
C ASN A 430 1.46 -13.07 -17.68
N LEU A 431 0.47 -13.35 -16.84
CA LEU A 431 -0.75 -12.55 -16.72
C LEU A 431 -0.80 -11.92 -15.34
N GLU A 432 -0.77 -10.60 -15.31
CA GLU A 432 -0.95 -9.78 -14.09
C GLU A 432 -2.28 -9.06 -14.17
N VAL A 433 -3.06 -9.13 -13.11
CA VAL A 433 -4.34 -8.42 -12.97
C VAL A 433 -4.32 -7.68 -11.64
N ALA A 434 -4.58 -6.38 -11.68
CA ALA A 434 -4.70 -5.58 -10.47
C ALA A 434 -6.03 -4.81 -10.48
N VAL A 435 -6.65 -4.71 -9.31
CA VAL A 435 -7.86 -3.91 -9.09
C VAL A 435 -7.66 -3.08 -7.84
N LYS A 436 -8.02 -1.81 -7.90
CA LYS A 436 -7.97 -0.87 -6.78
C LYS A 436 -9.34 -0.22 -6.62
N GLY A 437 -9.78 -0.06 -5.39
CA GLY A 437 -11.05 0.59 -5.05
C GLY A 437 -10.92 1.49 -3.83
N LEU A 438 -11.68 2.58 -3.84
CA LEU A 438 -11.83 3.53 -2.75
C LEU A 438 -13.30 3.97 -2.68
N ALA A 439 -13.90 3.84 -1.53
CA ALA A 439 -15.25 4.32 -1.26
C ALA A 439 -15.26 5.00 0.11
N VAL A 440 -15.32 6.32 0.14
CA VAL A 440 -15.23 7.13 1.36
C VAL A 440 -16.48 7.95 1.55
N GLY A 441 -16.99 7.98 2.78
CA GLY A 441 -18.21 8.68 3.11
C GLY A 441 -19.47 8.00 2.59
N MET A 442 -19.46 6.70 2.40
CA MET A 442 -20.65 5.96 1.95
C MET A 442 -21.84 6.27 2.86
N ARG A 443 -23.01 6.41 2.26
CA ARG A 443 -24.28 6.79 2.91
C ARG A 443 -24.32 8.24 3.42
N GLN A 444 -23.31 9.06 3.12
CA GLN A 444 -23.26 10.48 3.48
C GLN A 444 -23.25 11.35 2.22
N PRO A 445 -23.74 12.60 2.29
CA PRO A 445 -23.56 13.57 1.22
C PRO A 445 -22.08 13.80 0.93
N GLY A 446 -21.69 13.85 -0.36
CA GLY A 446 -20.29 14.06 -0.74
C GLY A 446 -19.43 12.77 -0.72
N ALA A 447 -20.07 11.59 -0.70
CA ALA A 447 -19.36 10.32 -0.84
C ALA A 447 -18.50 10.29 -2.11
N ARG A 448 -17.29 9.74 -1.99
CA ARG A 448 -16.29 9.63 -3.06
C ARG A 448 -16.05 8.18 -3.40
N TYR A 449 -16.03 7.87 -4.68
CA TYR A 449 -15.82 6.53 -5.20
C TYR A 449 -14.76 6.58 -6.29
N LEU A 450 -13.72 5.78 -6.14
CA LEU A 450 -12.74 5.52 -7.17
C LEU A 450 -12.62 4.00 -7.37
N ALA A 451 -12.51 3.58 -8.61
CA ALA A 451 -12.23 2.20 -8.96
C ALA A 451 -11.35 2.17 -10.21
N SER A 452 -10.34 1.34 -10.20
CA SER A 452 -9.49 1.13 -11.37
C SER A 452 -9.08 -0.33 -11.49
N GLY A 453 -8.81 -0.75 -12.71
CA GLY A 453 -8.28 -2.06 -13.04
C GLY A 453 -7.14 -1.95 -14.04
N GLU A 454 -6.19 -2.86 -13.91
CA GLU A 454 -5.06 -3.03 -14.81
C GLU A 454 -4.91 -4.50 -15.13
N VAL A 455 -4.63 -4.79 -16.41
CA VAL A 455 -4.29 -6.12 -16.91
C VAL A 455 -3.03 -6.00 -17.73
N ARG A 456 -2.03 -6.83 -17.44
CA ARG A 456 -0.80 -6.95 -18.20
C ARG A 456 -0.60 -8.40 -18.62
N TRP A 457 -0.46 -8.62 -19.90
CA TRP A 457 -0.22 -9.95 -20.45
C TRP A 457 1.10 -9.99 -21.20
N ARG A 458 2.05 -10.78 -20.68
CA ARG A 458 3.38 -11.01 -21.26
C ARG A 458 3.34 -12.14 -22.25
N PHE A 459 3.97 -11.95 -23.38
CA PHE A 459 4.12 -12.95 -24.45
C PHE A 459 5.50 -12.81 -25.09
N TRP A 460 5.80 -13.68 -26.04
CA TRP A 460 7.05 -13.66 -26.80
C TRP A 460 8.31 -13.69 -25.92
N GLY A 461 8.42 -14.75 -25.08
CA GLY A 461 9.55 -14.90 -24.15
C GLY A 461 9.55 -13.91 -22.98
N GLY A 462 8.42 -13.27 -22.72
CA GLY A 462 8.24 -12.36 -21.59
C GLY A 462 8.72 -10.93 -21.82
N ARG A 463 9.32 -10.62 -22.96
CA ARG A 463 9.85 -9.29 -23.29
C ARG A 463 8.79 -8.32 -23.80
N LEU A 464 7.82 -8.83 -24.55
CA LEU A 464 6.68 -8.04 -25.02
C LEU A 464 5.47 -8.30 -24.13
N TYR A 465 4.67 -7.29 -23.89
CA TYR A 465 3.41 -7.42 -23.17
C TYR A 465 2.34 -6.46 -23.72
N ALA A 466 1.09 -6.89 -23.63
CA ALA A 466 -0.07 -6.05 -23.79
C ALA A 466 -0.48 -5.48 -22.44
N LEU A 467 -0.94 -4.25 -22.41
CA LEU A 467 -1.38 -3.52 -21.23
C LEU A 467 -2.76 -2.93 -21.47
N GLY A 468 -3.67 -3.16 -20.53
CA GLY A 468 -4.98 -2.54 -20.48
C GLY A 468 -5.25 -1.95 -19.13
N GLN A 469 -5.73 -0.72 -19.06
CA GLN A 469 -6.09 -0.02 -17.83
C GLN A 469 -7.39 0.71 -18.01
N GLY A 470 -8.17 0.84 -16.93
CA GLY A 470 -9.39 1.63 -16.95
C GLY A 470 -9.89 1.89 -15.54
N GLY A 471 -10.68 2.95 -15.40
CA GLY A 471 -11.22 3.30 -14.10
C GLY A 471 -11.95 4.62 -14.06
N THR A 472 -12.33 5.00 -12.85
CA THR A 472 -12.94 6.29 -12.55
C THR A 472 -11.90 7.27 -12.04
N LEU A 473 -12.12 8.56 -12.24
CA LEU A 473 -11.31 9.66 -11.78
C LEU A 473 -12.16 10.67 -11.02
N LEU A 474 -11.52 11.43 -10.15
CA LEU A 474 -12.11 12.58 -9.47
C LEU A 474 -11.15 13.76 -9.65
N TYR A 475 -11.61 14.78 -10.36
CA TYR A 475 -10.84 16.00 -10.62
C TYR A 475 -11.26 17.08 -9.66
N PRO A 476 -10.32 17.73 -8.95
CA PRO A 476 -10.59 18.96 -8.22
C PRO A 476 -11.06 20.08 -9.17
N THR A 477 -11.99 20.89 -8.72
CA THR A 477 -12.42 22.09 -9.46
C THR A 477 -12.14 23.34 -8.65
N ALA A 478 -11.99 24.47 -9.30
CA ALA A 478 -11.78 25.77 -8.65
C ALA A 478 -12.95 26.15 -7.71
N GLU A 479 -14.15 25.65 -8.00
CA GLU A 479 -15.36 25.87 -7.21
C GLU A 479 -15.45 24.98 -5.96
N GLY A 480 -14.49 24.02 -5.81
CA GLY A 480 -14.38 23.13 -4.67
C GLY A 480 -15.04 21.75 -4.79
N PRO A 481 -16.13 21.52 -5.58
CA PRO A 481 -16.63 20.16 -5.75
C PRO A 481 -15.69 19.33 -6.62
N LEU A 482 -15.64 18.02 -6.36
CA LEU A 482 -14.90 17.09 -7.20
C LEU A 482 -15.74 16.72 -8.43
N ARG A 483 -15.14 16.84 -9.62
CA ARG A 483 -15.76 16.45 -10.87
C ARG A 483 -15.44 14.97 -11.18
N PRO A 484 -16.45 14.10 -11.32
CA PRO A 484 -16.22 12.72 -11.70
C PRO A 484 -15.86 12.59 -13.19
N GLY A 485 -14.97 11.66 -13.47
CA GLY A 485 -14.56 11.27 -14.82
C GLY A 485 -14.25 9.77 -14.88
N ALA A 486 -13.80 9.33 -16.04
CA ALA A 486 -13.31 7.97 -16.26
C ALA A 486 -12.11 8.01 -17.22
N PHE A 487 -11.37 6.93 -17.25
CA PHE A 487 -10.30 6.75 -18.23
C PHE A 487 -10.27 5.32 -18.75
N ALA A 488 -9.78 5.17 -19.96
CA ALA A 488 -9.46 3.88 -20.57
C ALA A 488 -8.12 3.99 -21.30
N SER A 489 -7.30 2.96 -21.22
CA SER A 489 -5.98 2.90 -21.84
C SER A 489 -5.70 1.49 -22.32
N LEU A 490 -5.21 1.37 -23.54
CA LEU A 490 -4.77 0.12 -24.15
C LEU A 490 -3.42 0.35 -24.82
N GLY A 491 -2.53 -0.61 -24.74
CA GLY A 491 -1.24 -0.47 -25.36
C GLY A 491 -0.35 -1.70 -25.24
N MET A 492 0.90 -1.47 -25.54
CA MET A 492 1.96 -2.49 -25.51
C MET A 492 3.19 -1.94 -24.86
N GLY A 493 3.98 -2.82 -24.30
CA GLY A 493 5.29 -2.48 -23.76
C GLY A 493 6.34 -3.51 -24.14
N VAL A 494 7.57 -3.07 -24.06
CA VAL A 494 8.77 -3.89 -24.24
C VAL A 494 9.72 -3.64 -23.09
N ASP A 495 10.35 -4.69 -22.57
CA ASP A 495 11.45 -4.57 -21.64
C ASP A 495 12.63 -5.47 -22.05
N ASN A 496 13.84 -5.15 -21.57
CA ASN A 496 15.06 -5.84 -21.94
C ASN A 496 15.38 -7.04 -21.04
N GLY A 497 14.53 -7.35 -20.09
CA GLY A 497 14.86 -8.34 -19.09
C GLY A 497 13.71 -9.18 -18.59
N ARG A 498 14.03 -10.39 -18.34
CA ARG A 498 13.55 -11.31 -17.33
C ARG A 498 14.73 -11.97 -16.68
#